data_844c81845a42a2dbdb13d84401794b05
#
_entry.id   844c81845a42a2dbdb13d84401794b05
#
_cell.length_a   1.000
_cell.length_b   1.000
_cell.length_c   1.000
_cell.angle_alpha   90.00
_cell.angle_beta   90.00
_cell.angle_gamma   90.00
#
_symmetry.space_group_name_H-M   'P 1'
#
loop_
_entity.id
_entity.type
_entity.pdbx_description
1 polymer ?
#
loop_
_entity_poly.entity_id
_entity_poly.type
_entity_poly.pdbx_seq_one_letter_code
_entity_poly.pdbx_strand_id
1 'polypeptide(L)'
;MKNNTTLINSILSPYKINIYLKNILLVFFGTILLAASSKVQVPFWPVPMTMQTFIVFIIGMSYGSGLAFTTLAVYLLEGAFGLPVFAKGGGLIYLTGPTAGYLYGMVAAAWVIGIFSDLGYNKSFLKSLKSLLIGAFIIFLLGVGYLGSIIGFEKALVAGLYPFVLSEIFKILLATALIPNITKYINK
;
A
#
# COMPACT_ATOMS: atom_id res chain seq x y z
N MET A 1 -25.50 5.86 12.50
CA MET A 1 -24.56 4.85 12.98
C MET A 1 -23.57 4.57 11.86
N LYS A 2 -22.29 5.01 11.96
CA LYS A 2 -21.26 4.61 11.01
C LYS A 2 -21.06 3.08 11.17
N ASN A 3 -21.51 2.31 10.20
CA ASN A 3 -21.23 0.88 10.19
C ASN A 3 -19.71 0.67 10.25
N ASN A 4 -19.24 -0.14 11.19
CA ASN A 4 -17.84 -0.56 11.32
C ASN A 4 -17.49 -1.41 10.09
N THR A 5 -17.19 -0.75 8.95
CA THR A 5 -16.98 -1.43 7.68
C THR A 5 -15.54 -1.87 7.50
N THR A 6 -14.58 -1.18 8.13
CA THR A 6 -13.17 -1.54 8.04
C THR A 6 -12.76 -2.57 9.08
N LEU A 7 -11.79 -3.41 8.74
CA LEU A 7 -11.27 -4.48 9.59
C LEU A 7 -10.75 -3.94 10.93
N ILE A 8 -10.00 -2.86 10.91
CA ILE A 8 -9.43 -2.24 12.11
C ILE A 8 -10.53 -1.71 13.06
N ASN A 9 -11.60 -1.13 12.51
CA ASN A 9 -12.71 -0.68 13.34
C ASN A 9 -13.45 -1.84 13.98
N SER A 10 -13.58 -2.98 13.29
CA SER A 10 -14.17 -4.19 13.85
C SER A 10 -13.33 -4.77 15.00
N ILE A 11 -11.99 -4.79 14.84
CA ILE A 11 -11.08 -5.30 15.89
C ILE A 11 -11.08 -4.41 17.12
N LEU A 12 -11.04 -3.10 16.95
CA LEU A 12 -10.83 -2.15 18.05
C LEU A 12 -12.13 -1.60 18.65
N SER A 13 -13.29 -1.96 18.10
CA SER A 13 -14.59 -1.50 18.61
C SER A 13 -14.87 -1.93 20.06
N PRO A 14 -14.43 -3.10 20.58
CA PRO A 14 -14.65 -3.46 21.96
C PRO A 14 -13.85 -2.64 22.98
N TYR A 15 -12.75 -2.01 22.52
CA TYR A 15 -11.84 -1.27 23.39
C TYR A 15 -12.22 0.21 23.40
N LYS A 16 -12.39 0.80 24.59
CA LYS A 16 -12.65 2.24 24.79
C LYS A 16 -11.36 3.07 24.63
N ILE A 17 -10.70 2.97 23.48
CA ILE A 17 -9.47 3.71 23.19
C ILE A 17 -9.85 5.08 22.61
N ASN A 18 -9.13 6.13 23.03
CA ASN A 18 -9.26 7.44 22.42
C ASN A 18 -8.97 7.34 20.91
N ILE A 19 -9.90 7.87 20.09
CA ILE A 19 -9.83 7.76 18.63
C ILE A 19 -8.53 8.36 18.06
N TYR A 20 -8.04 9.46 18.63
CA TYR A 20 -6.81 10.11 18.19
C TYR A 20 -5.59 9.25 18.49
N LEU A 21 -5.49 8.71 19.73
CA LEU A 21 -4.40 7.82 20.13
C LEU A 21 -4.40 6.56 19.26
N LYS A 22 -5.56 5.95 19.02
CA LYS A 22 -5.72 4.80 18.12
C LYS A 22 -5.15 5.10 16.74
N ASN A 23 -5.57 6.21 16.13
CA ASN A 23 -5.16 6.55 14.78
C ASN A 23 -3.65 6.83 14.70
N ILE A 24 -3.07 7.53 15.66
CA ILE A 24 -1.62 7.77 15.74
C ILE A 24 -0.85 6.46 15.83
N LEU A 25 -1.25 5.54 16.70
CA LEU A 25 -0.59 4.23 16.85
C LEU A 25 -0.69 3.39 15.56
N LEU A 26 -1.84 3.41 14.88
CA LEU A 26 -2.02 2.69 13.62
C LEU A 26 -1.18 3.27 12.48
N VAL A 27 -1.10 4.60 12.38
CA VAL A 27 -0.23 5.26 11.39
C VAL A 27 1.23 4.87 11.65
N PHE A 28 1.70 5.02 12.90
CA PHE A 28 3.07 4.68 13.28
C PHE A 28 3.40 3.19 13.01
N PHE A 29 2.51 2.28 13.40
CA PHE A 29 2.69 0.85 13.11
C PHE A 29 2.70 0.58 11.60
N GLY A 30 1.81 1.24 10.85
CA GLY A 30 1.74 1.13 9.39
C GLY A 30 3.01 1.60 8.69
N THR A 31 3.60 2.73 9.12
CA THR A 31 4.87 3.22 8.53
C THR A 31 6.04 2.30 8.85
N ILE A 32 6.10 1.71 10.06
CA ILE A 32 7.10 0.69 10.41
C ILE A 32 6.96 -0.55 9.50
N LEU A 33 5.74 -1.04 9.29
CA LEU A 33 5.52 -2.18 8.38
C LEU A 33 5.93 -1.86 6.95
N LEU A 34 5.63 -0.66 6.45
CA LEU A 34 6.05 -0.21 5.12
C LEU A 34 7.57 -0.13 5.02
N ALA A 35 8.24 0.45 6.02
CA ALA A 35 9.69 0.54 6.07
C ALA A 35 10.34 -0.86 6.12
N ALA A 36 9.86 -1.76 6.97
CA ALA A 36 10.35 -3.13 7.06
C ALA A 36 10.16 -3.89 5.73
N SER A 37 8.97 -3.78 5.12
CA SER A 37 8.66 -4.44 3.84
C SER A 37 9.47 -3.89 2.66
N SER A 38 9.92 -2.64 2.75
CA SER A 38 10.81 -2.05 1.75
C SER A 38 12.18 -2.70 1.71
N LYS A 39 12.64 -3.26 2.84
CA LYS A 39 13.93 -3.95 2.95
C LYS A 39 13.86 -5.39 2.47
N VAL A 40 12.68 -5.97 2.39
CA VAL A 40 12.45 -7.27 1.75
C VAL A 40 12.33 -7.03 0.25
N GLN A 41 13.46 -7.15 -0.45
CA GLN A 41 13.55 -6.76 -1.86
C GLN A 41 14.42 -7.71 -2.69
N VAL A 42 14.08 -7.80 -4.00
CA VAL A 42 14.97 -8.30 -5.04
C VAL A 42 15.56 -7.08 -5.75
N PRO A 43 16.92 -6.96 -5.80
CA PRO A 43 17.57 -5.76 -6.29
C PRO A 43 17.55 -5.68 -7.82
N PHE A 44 16.43 -5.28 -8.41
CA PHE A 44 16.37 -4.88 -9.80
C PHE A 44 16.83 -3.42 -9.98
N TRP A 45 17.26 -3.10 -11.18
CA TRP A 45 17.62 -1.75 -11.58
C TRP A 45 16.76 -1.32 -12.78
N PRO A 46 16.22 -0.09 -12.83
CA PRO A 46 16.39 1.02 -11.88
C PRO A 46 15.47 0.96 -10.65
N VAL A 47 14.45 0.11 -10.66
CA VAL A 47 13.42 0.01 -9.61
C VAL A 47 13.53 -1.34 -8.91
N PRO A 48 13.77 -1.39 -7.58
CA PRO A 48 13.81 -2.65 -6.83
C PRO A 48 12.41 -3.24 -6.67
N MET A 49 12.29 -4.56 -6.76
CA MET A 49 11.06 -5.29 -6.42
C MET A 49 11.01 -5.48 -4.91
N THR A 50 9.98 -4.95 -4.25
CA THR A 50 9.84 -5.02 -2.79
C THR A 50 8.54 -5.68 -2.36
N MET A 51 8.42 -6.02 -1.07
CA MET A 51 7.16 -6.45 -0.45
C MET A 51 6.24 -5.27 -0.07
N GLN A 52 6.62 -4.02 -0.36
CA GLN A 52 5.84 -2.83 0.02
C GLN A 52 4.42 -2.83 -0.53
N THR A 53 4.22 -3.19 -1.81
CA THR A 53 2.89 -3.20 -2.43
C THR A 53 1.93 -4.13 -1.71
N PHE A 54 2.43 -5.27 -1.21
CA PHE A 54 1.64 -6.16 -0.36
C PHE A 54 1.16 -5.46 0.91
N ILE A 55 2.04 -4.74 1.63
CA ILE A 55 1.67 -4.00 2.84
C ILE A 55 0.72 -2.83 2.50
N VAL A 56 0.91 -2.15 1.36
CA VAL A 56 -0.03 -1.12 0.87
C VAL A 56 -1.44 -1.71 0.70
N PHE A 57 -1.56 -2.91 0.13
CA PHE A 57 -2.83 -3.62 -0.03
C PHE A 57 -3.47 -3.94 1.32
N ILE A 58 -2.69 -4.45 2.27
CA ILE A 58 -3.16 -4.76 3.62
C ILE A 58 -3.63 -3.49 4.33
N ILE A 59 -2.85 -2.40 4.30
CA ILE A 59 -3.20 -1.12 4.92
C ILE A 59 -4.48 -0.56 4.29
N GLY A 60 -4.56 -0.47 2.95
CA GLY A 60 -5.73 0.04 2.25
C GLY A 60 -7.01 -0.70 2.64
N MET A 61 -6.98 -2.03 2.59
CA MET A 61 -8.15 -2.86 2.89
C MET A 61 -8.50 -2.92 4.39
N SER A 62 -7.55 -2.69 5.28
CA SER A 62 -7.76 -2.82 6.73
C SER A 62 -8.11 -1.49 7.40
N TYR A 63 -7.49 -0.39 6.97
CA TYR A 63 -7.58 0.92 7.62
C TYR A 63 -8.73 1.79 7.10
N GLY A 64 -9.15 1.58 5.84
CA GLY A 64 -10.07 2.47 5.13
C GLY A 64 -9.37 3.69 4.54
N SER A 65 -10.11 4.50 3.78
CA SER A 65 -9.55 5.54 2.90
C SER A 65 -8.72 6.60 3.62
N GLY A 66 -9.28 7.19 4.67
CA GLY A 66 -8.63 8.31 5.38
C GLY A 66 -7.34 7.89 6.08
N LEU A 67 -7.39 6.80 6.85
CA LEU A 67 -6.25 6.36 7.64
C LEU A 67 -5.16 5.73 6.76
N ALA A 68 -5.54 5.00 5.70
CA ALA A 68 -4.59 4.46 4.74
C ALA A 68 -3.83 5.56 4.00
N PHE A 69 -4.56 6.57 3.50
CA PHE A 69 -3.93 7.75 2.89
C PHE A 69 -2.95 8.43 3.84
N THR A 70 -3.41 8.72 5.09
CA THR A 70 -2.56 9.37 6.11
C THR A 70 -1.30 8.54 6.39
N THR A 71 -1.43 7.22 6.53
CA THR A 71 -0.28 6.32 6.79
C THR A 71 0.76 6.40 5.67
N LEU A 72 0.33 6.32 4.41
CA LEU A 72 1.23 6.40 3.27
C LEU A 72 1.83 7.81 3.09
N ALA A 73 1.05 8.86 3.35
CA ALA A 73 1.56 10.23 3.31
C ALA A 73 2.63 10.47 4.39
N VAL A 74 2.39 10.02 5.64
CA VAL A 74 3.38 10.10 6.72
C VAL A 74 4.63 9.29 6.37
N TYR A 75 4.49 8.07 5.83
CA TYR A 75 5.62 7.27 5.36
C TYR A 75 6.48 8.01 4.31
N LEU A 76 5.86 8.71 3.35
CA LEU A 76 6.61 9.53 2.39
C LEU A 76 7.31 10.71 3.05
N LEU A 77 6.66 11.37 4.03
CA LEU A 77 7.26 12.46 4.79
C LEU A 77 8.46 11.98 5.61
N GLU A 78 8.35 10.85 6.31
CA GLU A 78 9.46 10.21 7.03
C GLU A 78 10.67 10.02 6.10
N GLY A 79 10.44 9.46 4.92
CA GLY A 79 11.49 9.29 3.91
C GLY A 79 12.02 10.60 3.36
N ALA A 80 11.17 11.61 3.13
CA ALA A 80 11.56 12.93 2.66
C ALA A 80 12.49 13.65 3.66
N PHE A 81 12.23 13.48 4.96
CA PHE A 81 13.10 14.00 6.04
C PHE A 81 14.40 13.23 6.22
N GLY A 82 14.69 12.26 5.37
CA GLY A 82 15.96 11.54 5.36
C GLY A 82 15.98 10.25 6.16
N LEU A 83 14.87 9.84 6.78
CA LEU A 83 14.81 8.53 7.43
C LEU A 83 14.97 7.42 6.37
N PRO A 84 15.77 6.36 6.63
CA PRO A 84 16.06 5.32 5.65
C PRO A 84 14.92 4.31 5.48
N VAL A 85 13.69 4.81 5.31
CA VAL A 85 12.47 4.00 5.24
C VAL A 85 12.21 3.42 3.85
N PHE A 86 12.80 3.99 2.78
CA PHE A 86 12.68 3.46 1.43
C PHE A 86 13.66 2.31 1.16
N ALA A 87 13.47 1.58 0.08
CA ALA A 87 14.24 0.38 -0.25
C ALA A 87 15.76 0.58 -0.21
N LYS A 88 16.26 1.69 -0.75
CA LYS A 88 17.70 2.01 -0.83
C LYS A 88 18.10 3.24 0.00
N GLY A 89 17.28 3.67 0.98
CA GLY A 89 17.60 4.83 1.83
C GLY A 89 16.44 5.77 2.06
N GLY A 90 16.68 7.05 1.99
CA GLY A 90 15.70 8.14 2.17
C GLY A 90 16.21 9.44 1.58
N GLY A 91 15.51 10.53 1.85
CA GLY A 91 15.80 11.87 1.38
C GLY A 91 14.93 12.31 0.20
N LEU A 92 14.83 13.62 0.01
CA LEU A 92 14.03 14.23 -1.07
C LEU A 92 14.45 13.74 -2.46
N ILE A 93 15.72 13.45 -2.66
CA ILE A 93 16.24 12.95 -3.94
C ILE A 93 15.61 11.60 -4.33
N TYR A 94 15.17 10.82 -3.35
CA TYR A 94 14.48 9.55 -3.60
C TYR A 94 13.07 9.76 -4.18
N LEU A 95 12.42 10.86 -3.80
CA LEU A 95 11.09 11.25 -4.27
C LEU A 95 11.10 11.91 -5.66
N THR A 96 12.28 12.15 -6.22
CA THR A 96 12.46 12.65 -7.60
C THR A 96 13.17 11.63 -8.50
N GLY A 97 13.59 10.50 -7.93
CA GLY A 97 14.29 9.43 -8.65
C GLY A 97 13.34 8.46 -9.39
N PRO A 98 13.90 7.43 -10.05
CA PRO A 98 13.15 6.48 -10.89
C PRO A 98 12.00 5.76 -10.18
N THR A 99 12.05 5.63 -8.85
CA THR A 99 11.02 4.96 -8.03
C THR A 99 9.91 5.88 -7.56
N ALA A 100 10.06 7.20 -7.74
CA ALA A 100 9.15 8.20 -7.18
C ALA A 100 7.69 8.00 -7.62
N GLY A 101 7.46 7.72 -8.91
CA GLY A 101 6.13 7.48 -9.44
C GLY A 101 5.42 6.29 -8.78
N TYR A 102 6.16 5.24 -8.43
CA TYR A 102 5.61 4.10 -7.69
C TYR A 102 5.24 4.47 -6.26
N LEU A 103 6.06 5.29 -5.58
CA LEU A 103 5.76 5.77 -4.23
C LEU A 103 4.50 6.62 -4.21
N TYR A 104 4.34 7.54 -5.14
CA TYR A 104 3.11 8.34 -5.30
C TYR A 104 1.92 7.44 -5.67
N GLY A 105 2.16 6.45 -6.54
CA GLY A 105 1.18 5.43 -6.90
C GLY A 105 0.69 4.63 -5.69
N MET A 106 1.58 4.29 -4.75
CA MET A 106 1.21 3.59 -3.52
C MET A 106 0.28 4.42 -2.63
N VAL A 107 0.51 5.75 -2.51
CA VAL A 107 -0.39 6.64 -1.76
C VAL A 107 -1.78 6.66 -2.40
N ALA A 108 -1.84 6.88 -3.71
CA ALA A 108 -3.10 6.91 -4.45
C ALA A 108 -3.84 5.56 -4.39
N ALA A 109 -3.11 4.46 -4.54
CA ALA A 109 -3.67 3.11 -4.46
C ALA A 109 -4.21 2.80 -3.07
N ALA A 110 -3.48 3.13 -1.99
CA ALA A 110 -3.94 2.93 -0.63
C ALA A 110 -5.24 3.67 -0.35
N TRP A 111 -5.34 4.91 -0.84
CA TRP A 111 -6.56 5.70 -0.73
C TRP A 111 -7.74 5.04 -1.46
N VAL A 112 -7.57 4.69 -2.73
CA VAL A 112 -8.62 4.07 -3.55
C VAL A 112 -9.04 2.71 -3.00
N ILE A 113 -8.08 1.84 -2.64
CA ILE A 113 -8.35 0.56 -1.98
C ILE A 113 -9.12 0.80 -0.66
N GLY A 114 -8.73 1.82 0.09
CA GLY A 114 -9.40 2.23 1.33
C GLY A 114 -10.86 2.62 1.11
N ILE A 115 -11.19 3.33 0.02
CA ILE A 115 -12.58 3.64 -0.35
C ILE A 115 -13.37 2.34 -0.57
N PHE A 116 -12.83 1.37 -1.29
CA PHE A 116 -13.48 0.08 -1.46
C PHE A 116 -13.64 -0.68 -0.15
N SER A 117 -12.67 -0.58 0.76
CA SER A 117 -12.78 -1.14 2.11
C SER A 117 -13.92 -0.49 2.91
N ASP A 118 -14.04 0.85 2.84
CA ASP A 118 -15.13 1.59 3.47
C ASP A 118 -16.51 1.18 2.93
N LEU A 119 -16.57 0.72 1.68
CA LEU A 119 -17.76 0.13 1.05
C LEU A 119 -17.96 -1.36 1.38
N GLY A 120 -17.12 -1.95 2.23
CA GLY A 120 -17.23 -3.34 2.68
C GLY A 120 -16.68 -4.39 1.71
N TYR A 121 -15.83 -4.00 0.77
CA TYR A 121 -15.18 -4.91 -0.17
C TYR A 121 -14.21 -5.89 0.52
N ASN A 122 -13.70 -5.55 1.69
CA ASN A 122 -12.85 -6.38 2.55
C ASN A 122 -13.52 -7.65 3.09
N LYS A 123 -14.83 -7.81 2.90
CA LYS A 123 -15.63 -8.96 3.39
C LYS A 123 -15.79 -10.08 2.37
N SER A 124 -15.40 -9.89 1.11
CA SER A 124 -15.61 -10.84 0.03
C SER A 124 -14.35 -11.00 -0.82
N PHE A 125 -13.98 -12.24 -1.13
CA PHE A 125 -12.82 -12.57 -1.94
C PHE A 125 -12.84 -11.82 -3.30
N LEU A 126 -13.92 -11.95 -4.08
CA LEU A 126 -14.00 -11.32 -5.40
C LEU A 126 -14.00 -9.78 -5.34
N LYS A 127 -14.63 -9.20 -4.32
CA LYS A 127 -14.63 -7.73 -4.14
C LYS A 127 -13.24 -7.25 -3.74
N SER A 128 -12.57 -7.93 -2.81
CA SER A 128 -11.17 -7.64 -2.44
C SER A 128 -10.26 -7.75 -3.66
N LEU A 129 -10.36 -8.83 -4.43
CA LEU A 129 -9.57 -9.02 -5.64
C LEU A 129 -9.71 -7.85 -6.63
N LYS A 130 -10.94 -7.43 -6.92
CA LYS A 130 -11.21 -6.28 -7.81
C LYS A 130 -10.57 -5.00 -7.28
N SER A 131 -10.71 -4.72 -5.99
CA SER A 131 -10.11 -3.54 -5.36
C SER A 131 -8.59 -3.53 -5.45
N LEU A 132 -7.95 -4.68 -5.18
CA LEU A 132 -6.50 -4.80 -5.22
C LEU A 132 -5.93 -4.74 -6.63
N LEU A 133 -6.63 -5.29 -7.62
CA LEU A 133 -6.26 -5.14 -9.04
C LEU A 133 -6.29 -3.68 -9.49
N ILE A 134 -7.32 -2.91 -9.08
CA ILE A 134 -7.40 -1.47 -9.36
C ILE A 134 -6.25 -0.74 -8.66
N GLY A 135 -5.95 -1.08 -7.41
CA GLY A 135 -4.81 -0.48 -6.68
C GLY A 135 -3.46 -0.78 -7.36
N ALA A 136 -3.22 -2.01 -7.76
CA ALA A 136 -2.02 -2.40 -8.50
C ALA A 136 -1.92 -1.64 -9.83
N PHE A 137 -3.01 -1.54 -10.58
CA PHE A 137 -3.06 -0.77 -11.80
C PHE A 137 -2.65 0.70 -11.57
N ILE A 138 -3.15 1.34 -10.52
CA ILE A 138 -2.78 2.73 -10.16
C ILE A 138 -1.29 2.84 -9.86
N ILE A 139 -0.72 1.89 -9.09
CA ILE A 139 0.71 1.89 -8.77
C ILE A 139 1.55 1.81 -10.03
N PHE A 140 1.24 0.88 -10.93
CA PHE A 140 2.01 0.73 -12.17
C PHE A 140 1.76 1.84 -13.17
N LEU A 141 0.54 2.37 -13.28
CA LEU A 141 0.23 3.49 -14.15
C LEU A 141 1.08 4.72 -13.80
N LEU A 142 1.12 5.10 -12.52
CA LEU A 142 1.92 6.23 -12.05
C LEU A 142 3.41 5.91 -12.04
N GLY A 143 3.79 4.69 -11.65
CA GLY A 143 5.18 4.24 -11.58
C GLY A 143 5.83 4.18 -12.95
N VAL A 144 5.24 3.44 -13.89
CA VAL A 144 5.75 3.30 -15.25
C VAL A 144 5.62 4.61 -16.03
N GLY A 145 4.52 5.34 -15.83
CA GLY A 145 4.34 6.66 -16.44
C GLY A 145 5.46 7.63 -16.06
N TYR A 146 5.78 7.74 -14.77
CA TYR A 146 6.87 8.57 -14.28
C TYR A 146 8.24 8.05 -14.73
N LEU A 147 8.49 6.75 -14.61
CA LEU A 147 9.74 6.14 -15.07
C LEU A 147 9.94 6.35 -16.59
N GLY A 148 8.85 6.22 -17.36
CA GLY A 148 8.85 6.43 -18.81
C GLY A 148 9.26 7.84 -19.23
N SER A 149 8.91 8.85 -18.44
CA SER A 149 9.35 10.23 -18.67
C SER A 149 10.86 10.44 -18.44
N ILE A 150 11.52 9.55 -17.67
CA ILE A 150 12.95 9.64 -17.36
C ILE A 150 13.79 8.81 -18.34
N ILE A 151 13.38 7.55 -18.64
CA ILE A 151 14.22 6.60 -19.41
C ILE A 151 13.61 6.17 -20.75
N GLY A 152 12.44 6.70 -21.10
CA GLY A 152 11.64 6.28 -22.24
C GLY A 152 10.67 5.13 -21.93
N PHE A 153 9.48 5.14 -22.56
CA PHE A 153 8.39 4.23 -22.22
C PHE A 153 8.71 2.75 -22.49
N GLU A 154 9.39 2.42 -23.58
CA GLU A 154 9.78 1.04 -23.88
C GLU A 154 10.66 0.44 -22.80
N LYS A 155 11.71 1.19 -22.38
CA LYS A 155 12.61 0.76 -21.31
C LYS A 155 11.89 0.68 -19.97
N ALA A 156 10.96 1.61 -19.69
CA ALA A 156 10.17 1.62 -18.48
C ALA A 156 9.25 0.40 -18.37
N LEU A 157 8.64 -0.06 -19.46
CA LEU A 157 7.85 -1.29 -19.48
C LEU A 157 8.72 -2.53 -19.19
N VAL A 158 9.89 -2.63 -19.84
CA VAL A 158 10.79 -3.77 -19.68
C VAL A 158 11.40 -3.83 -18.27
N ALA A 159 11.79 -2.69 -17.71
CA ALA A 159 12.48 -2.63 -16.43
C ALA A 159 11.57 -2.35 -15.22
N GLY A 160 10.40 -1.74 -15.44
CA GLY A 160 9.51 -1.26 -14.38
C GLY A 160 8.16 -1.98 -14.30
N LEU A 161 7.78 -2.79 -15.31
CA LEU A 161 6.53 -3.53 -15.31
C LEU A 161 6.74 -5.04 -15.42
N TYR A 162 7.32 -5.52 -16.50
CA TYR A 162 7.36 -6.96 -16.80
C TYR A 162 7.95 -7.84 -15.69
N PRO A 163 9.07 -7.48 -15.04
CA PRO A 163 9.63 -8.30 -13.96
C PRO A 163 8.72 -8.38 -12.73
N PHE A 164 7.84 -7.38 -12.56
CA PHE A 164 7.00 -7.27 -11.35
C PHE A 164 5.69 -8.02 -11.47
N VAL A 165 5.17 -8.28 -12.69
CA VAL A 165 3.83 -8.83 -12.92
C VAL A 165 3.59 -10.10 -12.11
N LEU A 166 4.50 -11.07 -12.19
CA LEU A 166 4.34 -12.34 -11.50
C LEU A 166 4.33 -12.16 -9.97
N SER A 167 5.27 -11.39 -9.45
CA SER A 167 5.34 -11.08 -8.01
C SER A 167 4.08 -10.35 -7.54
N GLU A 168 3.55 -9.43 -8.34
CA GLU A 168 2.37 -8.66 -7.96
C GLU A 168 1.11 -9.51 -7.95
N ILE A 169 0.96 -10.45 -8.90
CA ILE A 169 -0.12 -11.44 -8.89
C ILE A 169 -0.09 -12.24 -7.58
N PHE A 170 1.07 -12.73 -7.16
CA PHE A 170 1.20 -13.46 -5.88
C PHE A 170 0.80 -12.60 -4.67
N LYS A 171 1.24 -11.35 -4.60
CA LYS A 171 0.90 -10.42 -3.51
C LYS A 171 -0.60 -10.11 -3.46
N ILE A 172 -1.22 -9.88 -4.64
CA ILE A 172 -2.66 -9.65 -4.75
C ILE A 172 -3.43 -10.88 -4.27
N LEU A 173 -3.08 -12.08 -4.74
CA LEU A 173 -3.74 -13.32 -4.34
C LEU A 173 -3.59 -13.57 -2.84
N LEU A 174 -2.39 -13.38 -2.29
CA LEU A 174 -2.12 -13.53 -0.87
C LEU A 174 -2.93 -12.54 -0.03
N ALA A 175 -2.94 -11.26 -0.38
CA ALA A 175 -3.74 -10.26 0.30
C ALA A 175 -5.24 -10.53 0.20
N THR A 176 -5.71 -10.95 -0.99
CA THR A 176 -7.11 -11.32 -1.23
C THR A 176 -7.53 -12.55 -0.41
N ALA A 177 -6.64 -13.51 -0.20
CA ALA A 177 -6.91 -14.66 0.64
C ALA A 177 -6.93 -14.31 2.14
N LEU A 178 -6.02 -13.44 2.58
CA LEU A 178 -5.88 -13.10 4.00
C LEU A 178 -7.01 -12.21 4.52
N ILE A 179 -7.30 -11.10 3.83
CA ILE A 179 -8.15 -10.03 4.36
C ILE A 179 -9.60 -10.48 4.60
N PRO A 180 -10.32 -11.10 3.66
CA PRO A 180 -11.69 -11.55 3.90
C PRO A 180 -11.79 -12.64 4.96
N ASN A 181 -10.79 -13.53 5.03
CA ASN A 181 -10.77 -14.59 6.05
C ASN A 181 -10.59 -14.02 7.45
N ILE A 182 -9.67 -13.06 7.64
CA ILE A 182 -9.49 -12.37 8.92
C ILE A 182 -10.77 -11.59 9.27
N THR A 183 -11.34 -10.87 8.31
CA THR A 183 -12.58 -10.10 8.52
C THR A 183 -13.74 -11.00 8.92
N LYS A 184 -13.88 -12.18 8.31
CA LYS A 184 -14.90 -13.17 8.65
C LYS A 184 -14.70 -13.77 10.04
N TYR A 185 -13.45 -14.02 10.42
CA TYR A 185 -13.12 -14.58 11.74
C TYR A 185 -13.45 -13.62 12.89
N ILE A 186 -13.16 -12.32 12.70
CA ILE A 186 -13.36 -11.27 13.71
C ILE A 186 -14.85 -10.91 13.87
N ASN A 187 -15.65 -11.04 12.82
CA ASN A 187 -17.08 -10.72 12.84
C ASN A 187 -17.97 -11.93 13.18
N LYS A 188 -17.39 -13.06 13.60
CA LYS A 188 -18.09 -14.19 14.21
C LYS A 188 -18.26 -13.98 15.71
#